data_99bd5216f53dfd4bcf378c4b9e5ac65b
#
_entry.id   99bd5216f53dfd4bcf378c4b9e5ac65b
#
_cell.length_a   1.000
_cell.length_b   1.000
_cell.length_c   1.000
_cell.angle_alpha   90.00
_cell.angle_beta   90.00
_cell.angle_gamma   90.00
#
_symmetry.space_group_name_H-M   'P 1'
#
loop_
_entity.id
_entity.type
_entity.pdbx_description
1 polymer ?
#
loop_
_entity_poly.entity_id
_entity_poly.type
_entity_poly.pdbx_seq_one_letter_code
_entity_poly.pdbx_strand_id
1 'polypeptide(L)'
;TLAYFREQEIFFYHRLRHTGYLRHLLVRKAVKTGEILVDLITTTQDWRNVQEQEPDERAKIEAALLEKQGRCPHAGTVNEEKEKQLLAGWKDVLLALSLEGTLKGVLHTKNDSVADVVKNEGTEVLFGQDYFYEELLGLRFQISPFSFFQTNSLGAEVLYSTAREFI
;
A
#
# COMPACT_ATOMS: atom_id res chain seq x y z
N THR A 1 5.05 4.83 -10.92
CA THR A 1 5.38 4.83 -9.46
C THR A 1 6.88 4.79 -9.22
N LEU A 2 7.58 3.73 -9.63
CA LEU A 2 9.00 3.53 -9.32
C LEU A 2 9.90 4.69 -9.82
N ALA A 3 9.74 5.13 -11.06
CA ALA A 3 10.50 6.24 -11.63
C ALA A 3 10.26 7.52 -10.83
N TYR A 4 8.99 7.85 -10.55
CA TYR A 4 8.62 9.02 -9.78
C TYR A 4 9.33 9.09 -8.42
N PHE A 5 9.27 8.03 -7.61
CA PHE A 5 9.90 8.04 -6.29
C PHE A 5 11.43 8.01 -6.33
N ARG A 6 12.03 7.44 -7.38
CA ARG A 6 13.49 7.51 -7.59
C ARG A 6 13.95 8.92 -7.92
N GLU A 7 13.20 9.66 -8.75
CA GLU A 7 13.48 11.07 -9.07
C GLU A 7 13.36 11.98 -7.84
N GLN A 8 12.51 11.61 -6.88
CA GLN A 8 12.36 12.31 -5.61
C GLN A 8 13.35 11.85 -4.53
N GLU A 9 14.27 10.92 -4.86
CA GLU A 9 15.26 10.34 -3.95
C GLU A 9 14.64 9.72 -2.70
N ILE A 10 13.44 9.10 -2.85
CA ILE A 10 12.73 8.45 -1.76
C ILE A 10 13.25 7.02 -1.58
N PHE A 11 13.63 6.66 -0.36
CA PHE A 11 14.18 5.36 -0.04
C PHE A 11 13.11 4.30 0.16
N PHE A 12 13.41 3.10 -0.38
CA PHE A 12 12.62 1.91 -0.15
C PHE A 12 12.87 1.36 1.25
N TYR A 13 11.82 0.77 1.83
CA TYR A 13 11.90 0.09 3.11
C TYR A 13 12.85 -1.10 3.04
N HIS A 14 13.83 -1.10 3.94
CA HIS A 14 14.78 -2.20 4.07
C HIS A 14 14.29 -3.20 5.12
N ARG A 15 13.86 -4.36 4.68
CA ARG A 15 13.18 -5.38 5.49
C ARG A 15 13.96 -5.85 6.72
N LEU A 16 15.29 -5.98 6.64
CA LEU A 16 16.12 -6.44 7.75
C LEU A 16 16.49 -5.32 8.74
N ARG A 17 16.58 -4.08 8.25
CA ARG A 17 16.91 -2.91 9.08
C ARG A 17 15.68 -2.21 9.62
N HIS A 18 14.50 -2.55 9.11
CA HIS A 18 13.22 -1.91 9.39
C HIS A 18 13.23 -0.39 9.19
N THR A 19 13.99 0.08 8.19
CA THR A 19 14.17 1.49 7.88
C THR A 19 13.78 1.78 6.44
N GLY A 20 13.27 2.99 6.18
CA GLY A 20 12.85 3.45 4.86
C GLY A 20 11.35 3.74 4.79
N TYR A 21 10.94 4.48 3.77
CA TYR A 21 9.58 4.99 3.65
C TYR A 21 8.66 4.09 2.82
N LEU A 22 9.07 3.74 1.59
CA LEU A 22 8.24 2.99 0.64
C LEU A 22 8.25 1.49 0.95
N ARG A 23 7.10 0.93 1.36
CA ARG A 23 6.97 -0.49 1.71
C ARG A 23 6.41 -1.35 0.59
N HIS A 24 5.16 -1.09 0.21
CA HIS A 24 4.45 -1.88 -0.79
C HIS A 24 3.65 -0.99 -1.72
N LEU A 25 3.40 -1.48 -2.92
CA LEU A 25 2.41 -0.97 -3.84
C LEU A 25 1.40 -2.09 -4.08
N LEU A 26 0.20 -1.93 -3.54
CA LEU A 26 -0.91 -2.84 -3.78
C LEU A 26 -1.71 -2.34 -4.99
N VAL A 27 -1.81 -3.17 -6.02
CA VAL A 27 -2.64 -2.90 -7.20
C VAL A 27 -3.66 -4.02 -7.31
N ARG A 28 -4.93 -3.67 -7.31
CA ARG A 28 -6.05 -4.59 -7.52
C ARG A 28 -6.79 -4.20 -8.80
N LYS A 29 -6.99 -5.16 -9.70
CA LYS A 29 -7.74 -4.97 -10.94
C LYS A 29 -8.84 -6.01 -11.02
N ALA A 30 -10.06 -5.56 -11.19
CA ALA A 30 -11.19 -6.42 -11.50
C ALA A 30 -11.09 -6.96 -12.92
N VAL A 31 -11.37 -8.22 -13.11
CA VAL A 31 -11.27 -8.88 -14.41
C VAL A 31 -12.45 -8.50 -15.30
N LYS A 32 -13.67 -8.51 -14.77
CA LYS A 32 -14.90 -8.28 -15.55
C LYS A 32 -15.28 -6.80 -15.63
N THR A 33 -15.17 -6.07 -14.54
CA THR A 33 -15.51 -4.63 -14.54
C THR A 33 -14.38 -3.74 -15.06
N GLY A 34 -13.13 -4.26 -15.09
CA GLY A 34 -11.95 -3.49 -15.44
C GLY A 34 -11.60 -2.38 -14.45
N GLU A 35 -12.22 -2.37 -13.27
CA GLU A 35 -11.95 -1.36 -12.23
C GLU A 35 -10.60 -1.62 -11.57
N ILE A 36 -9.85 -0.55 -11.30
CA ILE A 36 -8.50 -0.59 -10.73
C ILE A 36 -8.47 0.22 -9.44
N LEU A 37 -7.87 -0.36 -8.40
CA LEU A 37 -7.56 0.30 -7.14
C LEU A 37 -6.06 0.20 -6.88
N VAL A 38 -5.45 1.34 -6.50
CA VAL A 38 -4.03 1.42 -6.19
C VAL A 38 -3.87 1.95 -4.78
N ASP A 39 -3.10 1.25 -3.95
CA ASP A 39 -2.79 1.65 -2.58
C ASP A 39 -1.27 1.64 -2.37
N LEU A 40 -0.71 2.78 -2.01
CA LEU A 40 0.69 2.93 -1.62
C LEU A 40 0.81 2.75 -0.13
N ILE A 41 1.57 1.73 0.28
CA ILE A 41 1.82 1.47 1.69
C ILE A 41 3.21 2.00 2.06
N THR A 42 3.27 2.87 3.06
CA THR A 42 4.50 3.48 3.54
C THR A 42 4.66 3.29 5.04
N THR A 43 5.86 3.56 5.55
CA THR A 43 6.06 3.82 6.98
C THR A 43 5.78 5.30 7.28
N THR A 44 5.79 5.67 8.56
CA THR A 44 5.77 7.07 9.00
C THR A 44 7.19 7.65 9.11
N GLN A 45 8.24 6.90 8.75
CA GLN A 45 9.64 7.32 8.86
C GLN A 45 9.98 8.43 7.86
N ASP A 46 10.81 9.39 8.29
CA ASP A 46 11.32 10.42 7.38
C ASP A 46 12.28 9.78 6.35
N TRP A 47 11.93 9.87 5.06
CA TRP A 47 12.73 9.32 3.96
C TRP A 47 14.09 9.98 3.77
N ARG A 48 14.35 11.16 4.40
CA ARG A 48 15.62 11.91 4.30
C ARG A 48 16.62 11.52 5.38
N ASN A 49 16.17 10.91 6.47
CA ASN A 49 17.01 10.55 7.62
C ASN A 49 17.62 9.14 7.54
N VAL A 50 17.50 8.47 6.39
CA VAL A 50 18.10 7.14 6.18
C VAL A 50 19.61 7.21 5.84
N GLN A 51 20.22 8.40 5.89
CA GLN A 51 21.67 8.53 5.75
C GLN A 51 22.35 8.00 7.02
N GLU A 52 23.09 6.96 6.85
CA GLU A 52 24.22 6.30 7.54
C GLU A 52 24.88 6.96 8.80
N GLN A 53 24.15 7.77 9.55
CA GLN A 53 24.63 8.16 10.88
C GLN A 53 24.33 7.01 11.83
N GLU A 54 25.37 6.44 12.42
CA GLU A 54 25.17 5.51 13.53
C GLU A 54 24.29 6.19 14.56
N PRO A 55 23.13 5.56 14.93
CA PRO A 55 22.25 6.15 15.90
C PRO A 55 22.95 6.30 17.23
N ASP A 56 22.74 7.41 17.92
CA ASP A 56 23.24 7.59 19.26
C ASP A 56 22.60 6.57 20.23
N GLU A 57 23.15 6.43 21.43
CA GLU A 57 22.68 5.43 22.42
C GLU A 57 21.20 5.60 22.78
N ARG A 58 20.69 6.83 22.75
CA ARG A 58 19.27 7.12 23.03
C ARG A 58 18.38 6.62 21.91
N ALA A 59 18.76 6.88 20.67
CA ALA A 59 18.04 6.38 19.48
C ALA A 59 18.07 4.84 19.40
N LYS A 60 19.18 4.20 19.82
CA LYS A 60 19.27 2.74 19.90
C LYS A 60 18.29 2.16 20.95
N ILE A 61 18.17 2.80 22.12
CA ILE A 61 17.25 2.37 23.18
C ILE A 61 15.79 2.55 22.71
N GLU A 62 15.48 3.67 22.09
CA GLU A 62 14.15 3.95 21.56
C GLU A 62 13.77 2.97 20.45
N ALA A 63 14.68 2.72 19.51
CA ALA A 63 14.50 1.71 18.47
C ALA A 63 14.23 0.31 19.03
N ALA A 64 15.01 -0.10 20.06
CA ALA A 64 14.82 -1.40 20.71
C ALA A 64 13.48 -1.51 21.46
N LEU A 65 12.96 -0.41 22.01
CA LEU A 65 11.64 -0.36 22.63
C LEU A 65 10.53 -0.49 21.60
N LEU A 66 10.64 0.20 20.45
CA LEU A 66 9.68 0.11 19.35
C LEU A 66 9.66 -1.31 18.74
N GLU A 67 10.82 -1.93 18.55
CA GLU A 67 10.90 -3.32 18.08
C GLU A 67 10.22 -4.30 19.03
N LYS A 68 10.39 -4.14 20.34
CA LYS A 68 9.67 -4.95 21.36
C LYS A 68 8.15 -4.80 21.27
N GLN A 69 7.66 -3.66 20.79
CA GLN A 69 6.24 -3.39 20.54
C GLN A 69 5.80 -3.85 19.14
N GLY A 70 6.68 -4.46 18.34
CA GLY A 70 6.41 -4.88 16.97
C GLY A 70 6.26 -3.71 15.98
N ARG A 71 6.88 -2.56 16.29
CA ARG A 71 6.89 -1.35 15.45
C ARG A 71 8.28 -1.09 14.88
N CYS A 72 8.33 -0.51 13.69
CA CYS A 72 9.60 -0.12 13.08
C CYS A 72 10.29 0.97 13.91
N PRO A 73 11.62 0.89 14.08
CA PRO A 73 12.40 1.95 14.73
C PRO A 73 12.30 3.24 13.90
N HIS A 74 12.03 4.36 14.55
CA HIS A 74 11.89 5.65 13.88
C HIS A 74 13.22 6.43 13.90
N ALA A 75 13.67 6.85 12.73
CA ALA A 75 14.74 7.85 12.58
C ALA A 75 14.19 9.30 12.53
N GLY A 76 12.93 9.50 12.92
CA GLY A 76 12.15 10.73 12.78
C GLY A 76 10.86 10.49 12.01
N THR A 77 9.87 11.36 12.21
CA THR A 77 8.58 11.28 11.52
C THR A 77 8.60 12.14 10.26
N VAL A 78 8.04 11.63 9.20
CA VAL A 78 7.87 12.40 7.96
C VAL A 78 7.10 13.70 8.21
N ASN A 79 7.52 14.78 7.56
CA ASN A 79 6.78 16.03 7.61
C ASN A 79 5.51 15.91 6.79
N GLU A 80 4.34 16.07 7.42
CA GLU A 80 3.02 15.85 6.81
C GLU A 80 2.79 16.71 5.57
N GLU A 81 3.21 17.96 5.55
CA GLU A 81 3.00 18.83 4.40
C GLU A 81 3.82 18.38 3.18
N LYS A 82 5.05 17.93 3.42
CA LYS A 82 5.90 17.39 2.35
C LYS A 82 5.39 16.03 1.88
N GLU A 83 4.88 15.21 2.79
CA GLU A 83 4.23 13.94 2.44
C GLU A 83 3.01 14.18 1.53
N LYS A 84 2.16 15.13 1.88
CA LYS A 84 1.00 15.51 1.05
C LYS A 84 1.39 15.96 -0.34
N GLN A 85 2.43 16.81 -0.44
CA GLN A 85 2.93 17.27 -1.75
C GLN A 85 3.49 16.12 -2.58
N LEU A 86 4.28 15.23 -1.97
CA LEU A 86 4.83 14.04 -2.61
C LEU A 86 3.71 13.12 -3.13
N LEU A 87 2.74 12.82 -2.28
CA LEU A 87 1.62 11.94 -2.62
C LEU A 87 0.68 12.56 -3.67
N ALA A 88 0.48 13.87 -3.63
CA ALA A 88 -0.28 14.59 -4.65
C ALA A 88 0.39 14.47 -6.03
N GLY A 89 1.70 14.70 -6.12
CA GLY A 89 2.44 14.52 -7.37
C GLY A 89 2.41 13.08 -7.88
N TRP A 90 2.57 12.10 -6.99
CA TRP A 90 2.44 10.69 -7.35
C TRP A 90 1.05 10.33 -7.88
N LYS A 91 0.00 10.79 -7.22
CA LYS A 91 -1.39 10.63 -7.67
C LYS A 91 -1.57 11.21 -9.08
N ASP A 92 -1.08 12.41 -9.34
CA ASP A 92 -1.21 13.07 -10.65
C ASP A 92 -0.50 12.29 -11.75
N VAL A 93 0.67 11.70 -11.46
CA VAL A 93 1.36 10.77 -12.36
C VAL A 93 0.50 9.54 -12.68
N LEU A 94 -0.18 8.96 -11.67
CA LEU A 94 -1.06 7.81 -11.90
C LEU A 94 -2.28 8.16 -12.76
N LEU A 95 -2.90 9.32 -12.51
CA LEU A 95 -4.05 9.80 -13.26
C LEU A 95 -3.71 10.12 -14.73
N ALA A 96 -2.47 10.45 -15.02
CA ALA A 96 -2.00 10.71 -16.38
C ALA A 96 -1.70 9.43 -17.19
N LEU A 97 -1.70 8.24 -16.55
CA LEU A 97 -1.41 6.98 -17.24
C LEU A 97 -2.59 6.51 -18.08
N SER A 98 -2.30 6.03 -19.27
CA SER A 98 -3.26 5.25 -20.06
C SER A 98 -3.29 3.82 -19.54
N LEU A 99 -4.34 3.44 -18.83
CA LEU A 99 -4.49 2.11 -18.24
C LEU A 99 -5.54 1.30 -18.99
N GLU A 100 -5.32 -0.01 -19.05
CA GLU A 100 -6.36 -0.96 -19.50
C GLU A 100 -7.37 -1.19 -18.37
N GLY A 101 -8.26 -0.22 -18.16
CA GLY A 101 -9.27 -0.23 -17.12
C GLY A 101 -9.51 1.17 -16.55
N THR A 102 -10.43 1.24 -15.60
CA THR A 102 -10.82 2.50 -14.95
C THR A 102 -10.22 2.59 -13.56
N LEU A 103 -9.34 3.58 -13.31
CA LEU A 103 -8.82 3.86 -11.98
C LEU A 103 -9.96 4.40 -11.09
N LYS A 104 -10.36 3.63 -10.09
CA LYS A 104 -11.45 3.98 -9.16
C LYS A 104 -10.96 4.64 -7.90
N GLY A 105 -9.77 4.29 -7.45
CA GLY A 105 -9.20 4.89 -6.27
C GLY A 105 -7.68 4.83 -6.25
N VAL A 106 -7.09 5.86 -5.65
CA VAL A 106 -5.69 5.92 -5.26
C VAL A 106 -5.65 6.19 -3.78
N LEU A 107 -5.02 5.30 -3.05
CA LEU A 107 -4.99 5.30 -1.59
C LEU A 107 -3.55 5.42 -1.09
N HIS A 108 -3.42 5.88 0.13
CA HIS A 108 -2.19 5.85 0.89
C HIS A 108 -2.45 5.23 2.27
N THR A 109 -1.75 4.15 2.57
CA THR A 109 -1.89 3.43 3.84
C THR A 109 -0.59 3.48 4.62
N LYS A 110 -0.67 3.85 5.91
CA LYS A 110 0.45 3.81 6.84
C LYS A 110 0.56 2.42 7.47
N ASN A 111 1.78 1.92 7.56
CA ASN A 111 2.09 0.62 8.17
C ASN A 111 3.50 0.64 8.78
N ASP A 112 3.58 0.78 10.10
CA ASP A 112 4.84 0.75 10.86
C ASP A 112 5.11 -0.61 11.51
N SER A 113 4.35 -1.64 11.16
CA SER A 113 4.58 -3.00 11.67
C SER A 113 5.94 -3.55 11.22
N VAL A 114 6.68 -4.19 12.13
CA VAL A 114 7.92 -4.93 11.79
C VAL A 114 7.62 -6.14 10.92
N ALA A 115 6.43 -6.74 11.10
CA ALA A 115 6.00 -7.88 10.32
C ALA A 115 5.82 -7.52 8.84
N ASP A 116 6.21 -8.44 7.95
CA ASP A 116 6.01 -8.32 6.50
C ASP A 116 4.55 -8.60 6.11
N VAL A 117 3.65 -7.88 6.75
CA VAL A 117 2.20 -7.96 6.55
C VAL A 117 1.69 -6.57 6.25
N VAL A 118 0.85 -6.45 5.23
CA VAL A 118 0.14 -5.20 4.97
C VAL A 118 -0.94 -5.03 6.03
N LYS A 119 -0.64 -4.20 7.05
CA LYS A 119 -1.62 -3.78 8.05
C LYS A 119 -2.13 -2.39 7.72
N ASN A 120 -3.40 -2.18 7.95
CA ASN A 120 -4.01 -0.85 7.90
C ASN A 120 -3.87 -0.19 9.28
N GLU A 121 -2.91 0.72 9.40
CA GLU A 121 -2.75 1.60 10.57
C GLU A 121 -3.26 3.02 10.28
N GLY A 122 -3.93 3.21 9.17
CA GLY A 122 -4.55 4.45 8.70
C GLY A 122 -4.47 4.53 7.18
N THR A 123 -5.63 4.61 6.52
CA THR A 123 -5.73 4.76 5.07
C THR A 123 -6.37 6.09 4.73
N GLU A 124 -5.71 6.85 3.86
CA GLU A 124 -6.22 8.09 3.26
C GLU A 124 -6.60 7.85 1.80
N VAL A 125 -7.73 8.42 1.37
CA VAL A 125 -8.15 8.39 -0.04
C VAL A 125 -7.59 9.62 -0.73
N LEU A 126 -6.60 9.43 -1.61
CA LEU A 126 -5.99 10.51 -2.39
C LEU A 126 -6.82 10.87 -3.62
N PHE A 127 -7.55 9.90 -4.18
CA PHE A 127 -8.44 10.06 -5.32
C PHE A 127 -9.53 8.99 -5.32
N GLY A 128 -10.75 9.39 -5.71
CA GLY A 128 -11.87 8.49 -5.96
C GLY A 128 -12.43 7.85 -4.69
N GLN A 129 -12.40 6.54 -4.60
CA GLN A 129 -13.01 5.75 -3.54
C GLN A 129 -12.06 4.66 -3.03
N ASP A 130 -12.34 4.10 -1.85
CA ASP A 130 -11.54 3.06 -1.19
C ASP A 130 -12.00 1.63 -1.52
N TYR A 131 -12.79 1.46 -2.57
CA TYR A 131 -13.28 0.17 -3.03
C TYR A 131 -13.38 0.13 -4.55
N PHE A 132 -13.52 -1.08 -5.09
CA PHE A 132 -13.86 -1.33 -6.48
C PHE A 132 -14.85 -2.48 -6.57
N TYR A 133 -15.47 -2.66 -7.73
CA TYR A 133 -16.40 -3.76 -7.95
C TYR A 133 -15.82 -4.83 -8.85
N GLU A 134 -16.05 -6.07 -8.48
CA GLU A 134 -15.84 -7.24 -9.34
C GLU A 134 -17.15 -8.00 -9.51
N GLU A 135 -17.27 -8.77 -10.58
CA GLU A 135 -18.44 -9.56 -10.86
C GLU A 135 -18.10 -11.06 -10.95
N LEU A 136 -18.80 -11.89 -10.19
CA LEU A 136 -18.68 -13.34 -10.22
C LEU A 136 -20.06 -13.97 -10.35
N LEU A 137 -20.24 -14.85 -11.36
CA LEU A 137 -21.50 -15.57 -11.60
C LEU A 137 -22.73 -14.66 -11.62
N GLY A 138 -22.61 -13.46 -12.16
CA GLY A 138 -23.67 -12.46 -12.23
C GLY A 138 -23.93 -11.69 -10.92
N LEU A 139 -23.15 -11.95 -9.86
CA LEU A 139 -23.23 -11.21 -8.60
C LEU A 139 -22.12 -10.15 -8.54
N ARG A 140 -22.48 -8.96 -8.11
CA ARG A 140 -21.56 -7.83 -7.97
C ARG A 140 -21.04 -7.73 -6.54
N PHE A 141 -19.72 -7.75 -6.38
CA PHE A 141 -19.02 -7.70 -5.11
C PHE A 141 -18.29 -6.37 -4.95
N GLN A 142 -18.50 -5.70 -3.84
CA GLN A 142 -17.71 -4.54 -3.43
C GLN A 142 -16.47 -5.04 -2.69
N ILE A 143 -15.29 -4.63 -3.16
CA ILE A 143 -14.00 -5.12 -2.67
C ILE A 143 -13.18 -3.94 -2.19
N SER A 144 -12.79 -3.95 -0.90
CA SER A 144 -11.85 -2.98 -0.33
C SER A 144 -10.39 -3.47 -0.47
N PRO A 145 -9.38 -2.60 -0.25
CA PRO A 145 -7.97 -2.98 -0.39
C PRO A 145 -7.57 -4.21 0.42
N PHE A 146 -8.08 -4.31 1.65
CA PHE A 146 -7.69 -5.33 2.63
C PHE A 146 -8.70 -6.47 2.76
N SER A 147 -9.84 -6.42 2.05
CA SER A 147 -10.79 -7.53 2.08
C SER A 147 -10.24 -8.74 1.31
N PHE A 148 -10.48 -9.92 1.86
CA PHE A 148 -10.19 -11.15 1.12
C PHE A 148 -11.12 -11.25 -0.10
N PHE A 149 -10.53 -11.50 -1.24
CA PHE A 149 -11.24 -11.86 -2.47
C PHE A 149 -10.33 -12.75 -3.31
N GLN A 150 -10.91 -13.71 -4.01
CA GLN A 150 -10.15 -14.61 -4.87
C GLN A 150 -9.44 -13.81 -5.97
N THR A 151 -8.11 -13.87 -6.01
CA THR A 151 -7.30 -13.11 -6.97
C THR A 151 -7.50 -13.57 -8.41
N ASN A 152 -7.88 -14.82 -8.62
CA ASN A 152 -8.28 -15.37 -9.92
C ASN A 152 -9.80 -15.47 -9.99
N SER A 153 -10.46 -14.40 -10.43
CA SER A 153 -11.93 -14.35 -10.54
C SER A 153 -12.50 -15.41 -11.48
N LEU A 154 -11.84 -15.67 -12.61
CA LEU A 154 -12.28 -16.70 -13.56
C LEU A 154 -12.19 -18.12 -12.97
N GLY A 155 -11.08 -18.40 -12.27
CA GLY A 155 -10.92 -19.67 -11.55
C GLY A 155 -11.93 -19.82 -10.39
N ALA A 156 -12.25 -18.72 -9.71
CA ALA A 156 -13.27 -18.70 -8.67
C ALA A 156 -14.66 -19.03 -9.23
N GLU A 157 -15.02 -18.54 -10.40
CA GLU A 157 -16.28 -18.89 -11.05
C GLU A 157 -16.41 -20.39 -11.36
N VAL A 158 -15.32 -20.99 -11.86
CA VAL A 158 -15.27 -22.45 -12.09
C VAL A 158 -15.45 -23.20 -10.77
N LEU A 159 -14.69 -22.83 -9.73
CA LEU A 159 -14.79 -23.46 -8.42
C LEU A 159 -16.19 -23.37 -7.84
N TYR A 160 -16.79 -22.20 -7.84
CA TYR A 160 -18.12 -21.99 -7.26
C TYR A 160 -19.23 -22.65 -8.09
N SER A 161 -19.11 -22.67 -9.43
CA SER A 161 -20.06 -23.40 -10.29
C SER A 161 -20.01 -24.88 -9.99
N THR A 162 -18.79 -25.47 -9.92
CA THR A 162 -18.61 -26.88 -9.59
C THR A 162 -19.16 -27.19 -8.19
N ALA A 163 -18.86 -26.35 -7.18
CA ALA A 163 -19.38 -26.57 -5.83
C ALA A 163 -20.92 -26.59 -5.78
N ARG A 164 -21.58 -25.75 -6.57
CA ARG A 164 -23.04 -25.69 -6.65
C ARG A 164 -23.68 -26.96 -7.26
N GLU A 165 -22.94 -27.73 -8.04
CA GLU A 165 -23.42 -29.01 -8.59
C GLU A 165 -23.51 -30.13 -7.54
N PHE A 166 -22.83 -29.95 -6.38
CA PHE A 166 -22.84 -30.90 -5.27
C PHE A 166 -23.85 -30.57 -4.15
N ILE A 167 -24.60 -29.50 -4.29
CA ILE A 167 -25.61 -29.05 -3.32
C ILE A 167 -27.00 -29.27 -3.89
#